data_2511eec41c52c1b0a7ed7b93faf7defb
#
_entry.id   2511eec41c52c1b0a7ed7b93faf7defb
#
_cell.length_a   1.000
_cell.length_b   1.000
_cell.length_c   1.000
_cell.angle_alpha   90.00
_cell.angle_beta   90.00
_cell.angle_gamma   90.00
#
_symmetry.space_group_name_H-M   'P 1'
#
loop_
_entity.id
_entity.type
_entity.pdbx_description
1 polymer ?
#
loop_
_entity_poly.entity_id
_entity_poly.type
_entity_poly.pdbx_seq_one_letter_code
_entity_poly.pdbx_strand_id
1 'polypeptide(L)'
;EGAELVESIMDVVRKEAENTDCLQGFQLAHSLGGGTGSGLGSLLLSKIREEYPDRILSTYSVVPSPKVSDTVVEPYNAGLSVHQLVENCDATYCIDNEALYDICFRTLKLTNPGYPDLNQLVSAVMFGVSTSLRFPGQLNSDLRKLCVNMVP
;
A
#
# COMPACT_ATOMS: atom_id res chain seq x y z
N GLU A 1 11.62 15.58 -10.69
CA GLU A 1 12.53 14.69 -9.97
C GLU A 1 12.09 13.23 -10.08
N GLY A 2 10.82 12.90 -9.75
CA GLY A 2 10.33 11.52 -9.85
C GLY A 2 10.37 10.94 -11.26
N ALA A 3 10.08 11.74 -12.27
CA ALA A 3 10.10 11.30 -13.66
C ALA A 3 11.50 10.86 -14.15
N GLU A 4 12.55 11.43 -13.59
CA GLU A 4 13.93 11.07 -13.92
C GLU A 4 14.33 9.71 -13.35
N LEU A 5 13.77 9.36 -12.19
CA LEU A 5 14.08 8.11 -11.49
C LEU A 5 13.20 6.94 -11.93
N VAL A 6 12.05 7.22 -12.52
CA VAL A 6 11.05 6.20 -12.86
C VAL A 6 11.62 5.10 -13.77
N GLU A 7 12.36 5.45 -14.79
CA GLU A 7 12.91 4.45 -15.71
C GLU A 7 13.90 3.52 -15.01
N SER A 8 14.73 4.08 -14.15
CA SER A 8 15.70 3.31 -13.35
C SER A 8 15.00 2.35 -12.40
N ILE A 9 13.91 2.80 -11.76
CA ILE A 9 13.11 1.97 -10.86
C ILE A 9 12.38 0.87 -11.65
N MET A 10 11.82 1.21 -12.80
CA MET A 10 11.14 0.24 -13.64
C MET A 10 12.08 -0.84 -14.18
N ASP A 11 13.34 -0.53 -14.44
CA ASP A 11 14.34 -1.53 -14.81
C ASP A 11 14.55 -2.57 -13.71
N VAL A 12 14.60 -2.13 -12.45
CA VAL A 12 14.67 -3.03 -11.29
C VAL A 12 13.41 -3.88 -11.17
N VAL A 13 12.24 -3.28 -11.36
CA VAL A 13 10.96 -3.99 -11.32
C VAL A 13 10.89 -5.06 -12.41
N ARG A 14 11.30 -4.75 -13.63
CA ARG A 14 11.34 -5.70 -14.74
C ARG A 14 12.28 -6.87 -14.45
N LYS A 15 13.45 -6.58 -13.90
CA LYS A 15 14.44 -7.59 -13.52
C LYS A 15 13.89 -8.57 -12.49
N GLU A 16 13.24 -8.02 -11.44
CA GLU A 16 12.63 -8.84 -10.40
C GLU A 16 11.45 -9.66 -10.95
N ALA A 17 10.64 -9.08 -11.83
CA ALA A 17 9.54 -9.78 -12.47
C ALA A 17 10.02 -10.94 -13.37
N GLU A 18 11.11 -10.76 -14.08
CA GLU A 18 11.72 -11.80 -14.90
C GLU A 18 12.26 -12.97 -14.08
N ASN A 19 12.68 -12.73 -12.85
CA ASN A 19 13.18 -13.77 -11.95
C ASN A 19 12.06 -14.61 -11.31
N THR A 20 10.81 -14.25 -11.51
CA THR A 20 9.67 -15.00 -10.99
C THR A 20 9.15 -15.99 -12.02
N ASP A 21 8.76 -17.19 -11.57
CA ASP A 21 8.17 -18.21 -12.43
C ASP A 21 6.73 -17.87 -12.80
N CYS A 22 5.97 -17.33 -11.84
CA CYS A 22 4.58 -16.94 -12.03
C CYS A 22 4.27 -15.68 -11.22
N LEU A 23 4.38 -14.52 -11.84
CA LEU A 23 4.07 -13.25 -11.20
C LEU A 23 2.57 -13.13 -10.98
N GLN A 24 2.13 -12.98 -9.73
CA GLN A 24 0.74 -12.73 -9.39
C GLN A 24 0.37 -11.26 -9.43
N GLY A 25 1.27 -10.41 -8.95
CA GLY A 25 1.01 -8.98 -8.87
C GLY A 25 2.05 -8.24 -8.07
N PHE A 26 1.71 -7.01 -7.74
CA PHE A 26 2.58 -6.09 -7.02
C PHE A 26 1.87 -5.54 -5.79
N GLN A 27 2.64 -5.27 -4.75
CA GLN A 27 2.18 -4.59 -3.55
C GLN A 27 3.05 -3.36 -3.31
N LEU A 28 2.43 -2.20 -3.15
CA LEU A 28 3.11 -0.95 -2.87
C LEU A 28 2.72 -0.42 -1.51
N ALA A 29 3.70 -0.14 -0.67
CA ALA A 29 3.50 0.51 0.62
C ALA A 29 3.98 1.96 0.53
N HIS A 30 3.11 2.91 0.82
CA HIS A 30 3.43 4.33 0.71
C HIS A 30 2.55 5.20 1.62
N SER A 31 2.94 6.44 1.81
CA SER A 31 2.14 7.47 2.48
C SER A 31 1.52 8.39 1.44
N LEU A 32 0.28 8.80 1.66
CA LEU A 32 -0.43 9.73 0.76
C LEU A 32 -0.16 11.19 1.09
N GLY A 33 0.31 11.48 2.30
CA GLY A 33 0.52 12.87 2.75
C GLY A 33 1.85 13.47 2.34
N GLY A 34 2.87 12.65 2.12
CA GLY A 34 4.21 13.09 1.73
C GLY A 34 4.36 13.30 0.23
N GLY A 35 5.47 13.93 -0.18
CA GLY A 35 5.78 14.18 -1.58
C GLY A 35 6.20 12.92 -2.34
N THR A 36 7.13 12.16 -1.80
CA THR A 36 7.69 10.97 -2.45
C THR A 36 6.66 9.83 -2.52
N GLY A 37 6.06 9.48 -1.39
CA GLY A 37 5.07 8.40 -1.34
C GLY A 37 3.82 8.71 -2.17
N SER A 38 3.37 9.93 -2.14
CA SER A 38 2.23 10.41 -2.91
C SER A 38 2.57 10.56 -4.39
N GLY A 39 3.57 11.38 -4.73
CA GLY A 39 3.90 11.73 -6.12
C GLY A 39 4.60 10.60 -6.87
N LEU A 40 5.74 10.15 -6.38
CA LEU A 40 6.51 9.08 -7.03
C LEU A 40 5.74 7.75 -6.94
N GLY A 41 5.07 7.48 -5.81
CA GLY A 41 4.25 6.29 -5.65
C GLY A 41 3.12 6.22 -6.68
N SER A 42 2.40 7.31 -6.91
CA SER A 42 1.34 7.39 -7.91
C SER A 42 1.87 7.21 -9.33
N LEU A 43 3.03 7.80 -9.63
CA LEU A 43 3.67 7.66 -10.92
C LEU A 43 4.10 6.21 -11.17
N LEU A 44 4.68 5.54 -10.16
CA LEU A 44 5.05 4.13 -10.25
C LEU A 44 3.82 3.23 -10.46
N LEU A 45 2.72 3.50 -9.78
CA LEU A 45 1.47 2.77 -9.97
C LEU A 45 0.99 2.85 -11.41
N SER A 46 1.00 4.05 -11.98
CA SER A 46 0.63 4.28 -13.36
C SER A 46 1.53 3.51 -14.32
N LYS A 47 2.84 3.53 -14.10
CA LYS A 47 3.80 2.83 -14.96
C LYS A 47 3.70 1.32 -14.84
N ILE A 48 3.52 0.78 -13.64
CA ILE A 48 3.35 -0.66 -13.42
C ILE A 48 2.03 -1.12 -14.07
N ARG A 49 0.96 -0.36 -13.94
CA ARG A 49 -0.32 -0.68 -14.59
C ARG A 49 -0.21 -0.68 -16.11
N GLU A 50 0.56 0.24 -16.68
CA GLU A 50 0.79 0.31 -18.12
C GLU A 50 1.55 -0.91 -18.64
N GLU A 51 2.57 -1.38 -17.92
CA GLU A 51 3.39 -2.53 -18.34
C GLU A 51 2.76 -3.87 -17.98
N TYR A 52 2.04 -3.96 -16.87
CA TYR A 52 1.44 -5.20 -16.36
C TYR A 52 -0.06 -5.00 -16.12
N PRO A 53 -0.87 -4.77 -17.18
CA PRO A 53 -2.28 -4.45 -17.01
C PRO A 53 -3.14 -5.61 -16.52
N ASP A 54 -2.67 -6.86 -16.67
CA ASP A 54 -3.36 -8.07 -16.28
C ASP A 54 -2.97 -8.58 -14.88
N ARG A 55 -2.02 -7.93 -14.22
CA ARG A 55 -1.55 -8.32 -12.90
C ARG A 55 -2.26 -7.51 -11.81
N ILE A 56 -2.41 -8.14 -10.64
CA ILE A 56 -3.05 -7.48 -9.50
C ILE A 56 -2.10 -6.45 -8.90
N LEU A 57 -2.62 -5.25 -8.69
CA LEU A 57 -1.89 -4.15 -8.08
C LEU A 57 -2.61 -3.70 -6.82
N SER A 58 -2.01 -3.98 -5.67
CA SER A 58 -2.54 -3.63 -4.35
C SER A 58 -1.65 -2.59 -3.67
N THR A 59 -2.25 -1.71 -2.89
CA THR A 59 -1.50 -0.72 -2.12
C THR A 59 -1.85 -0.78 -0.64
N TYR A 60 -0.85 -0.51 0.19
CA TYR A 60 -1.02 -0.21 1.61
C TYR A 60 -0.75 1.28 1.77
N SER A 61 -1.81 2.06 1.86
CA SER A 61 -1.72 3.52 1.80
C SER A 61 -2.00 4.12 3.18
N VAL A 62 -1.02 4.84 3.71
CA VAL A 62 -1.17 5.57 4.97
C VAL A 62 -1.83 6.91 4.67
N VAL A 63 -3.05 7.06 5.15
CA VAL A 63 -3.85 8.26 4.96
C VAL A 63 -3.43 9.33 5.97
N PRO A 64 -3.32 10.60 5.59
CA PRO A 64 -3.00 11.66 6.55
C PRO A 64 -4.12 11.84 7.56
N SER A 65 -3.73 12.04 8.83
CA SER A 65 -4.65 12.26 9.93
C SER A 65 -4.75 13.75 10.26
N PRO A 66 -5.94 14.29 10.56
CA PRO A 66 -6.07 15.69 10.97
C PRO A 66 -5.41 16.00 12.33
N LYS A 67 -5.16 14.98 13.16
CA LYS A 67 -4.56 15.17 14.49
C LYS A 67 -3.03 15.03 14.49
N VAL A 68 -2.44 14.38 13.52
CA VAL A 68 -1.00 14.03 13.47
C VAL A 68 -0.41 14.50 12.14
N SER A 69 -0.64 15.76 11.78
CA SER A 69 -0.13 16.33 10.54
C SER A 69 0.96 17.36 10.83
N ASP A 70 2.17 17.10 10.37
CA ASP A 70 3.28 18.02 10.43
C ASP A 70 3.34 18.95 9.21
N THR A 71 2.60 18.62 8.14
CA THR A 71 2.67 19.30 6.85
C THR A 71 1.31 19.87 6.46
N VAL A 72 1.28 21.16 6.10
CA VAL A 72 0.04 21.87 5.74
C VAL A 72 -0.58 21.35 4.45
N VAL A 73 0.24 20.83 3.53
CA VAL A 73 -0.19 20.41 2.18
C VAL A 73 -0.60 18.93 2.09
N GLU A 74 -0.62 18.20 3.20
CA GLU A 74 -1.01 16.79 3.23
C GLU A 74 -2.38 16.50 2.60
N PRO A 75 -3.45 17.29 2.87
CA PRO A 75 -4.75 17.06 2.24
C PRO A 75 -4.72 17.17 0.73
N TYR A 76 -3.93 18.09 0.18
CA TYR A 76 -3.78 18.25 -1.26
C TYR A 76 -3.06 17.06 -1.89
N ASN A 77 -1.96 16.63 -1.27
CA ASN A 77 -1.21 15.46 -1.73
C ASN A 77 -2.08 14.19 -1.71
N ALA A 78 -2.82 14.00 -0.61
CA ALA A 78 -3.72 12.86 -0.48
C ALA A 78 -4.85 12.89 -1.52
N GLY A 79 -5.47 14.04 -1.72
CA GLY A 79 -6.57 14.19 -2.69
C GLY A 79 -6.14 13.88 -4.11
N LEU A 80 -4.98 14.36 -4.52
CA LEU A 80 -4.43 14.08 -5.85
C LEU A 80 -4.03 12.61 -6.00
N SER A 81 -3.49 12.01 -4.94
CA SER A 81 -3.07 10.61 -4.95
C SER A 81 -4.23 9.63 -5.00
N VAL A 82 -5.33 9.93 -4.31
CA VAL A 82 -6.52 9.08 -4.31
C VAL A 82 -7.07 8.90 -5.73
N HIS A 83 -7.02 9.94 -6.54
CA HIS A 83 -7.45 9.88 -7.94
C HIS A 83 -6.66 8.79 -8.71
N GLN A 84 -5.35 8.78 -8.52
CA GLN A 84 -4.48 7.78 -9.16
C GLN A 84 -4.70 6.36 -8.61
N LEU A 85 -4.99 6.25 -7.32
CA LEU A 85 -5.32 4.96 -6.71
C LEU A 85 -6.61 4.36 -7.30
N VAL A 86 -7.64 5.16 -7.45
CA VAL A 86 -8.92 4.73 -8.04
C VAL A 86 -8.75 4.24 -9.47
N GLU A 87 -7.92 4.91 -10.25
CA GLU A 87 -7.69 4.54 -11.66
C GLU A 87 -6.79 3.33 -11.84
N ASN A 88 -5.76 3.17 -11.02
CA ASN A 88 -4.68 2.23 -11.29
C ASN A 88 -4.64 1.01 -10.35
N CYS A 89 -5.24 1.07 -9.17
CA CYS A 89 -5.18 -0.02 -8.20
C CYS A 89 -6.38 -0.93 -8.26
N ASP A 90 -6.16 -2.23 -8.06
CA ASP A 90 -7.23 -3.21 -7.88
C ASP A 90 -7.76 -3.21 -6.46
N ALA A 91 -6.89 -3.00 -5.47
CA ALA A 91 -7.25 -2.92 -4.07
C ALA A 91 -6.35 -1.94 -3.33
N THR A 92 -6.90 -1.21 -2.38
CA THR A 92 -6.15 -0.29 -1.52
C THR A 92 -6.53 -0.54 -0.07
N TYR A 93 -5.53 -0.87 0.75
CA TYR A 93 -5.68 -0.99 2.19
C TYR A 93 -5.38 0.37 2.82
N CYS A 94 -6.43 1.07 3.24
CA CYS A 94 -6.29 2.37 3.87
C CYS A 94 -5.90 2.21 5.33
N ILE A 95 -4.80 2.83 5.72
CA ILE A 95 -4.24 2.79 7.07
C ILE A 95 -4.23 4.21 7.60
N ASP A 96 -4.88 4.43 8.75
CA ASP A 96 -4.91 5.72 9.41
C ASP A 96 -4.13 5.62 10.73
N ASN A 97 -3.09 6.43 10.87
CA ASN A 97 -2.27 6.46 12.08
C ASN A 97 -3.08 6.82 13.33
N GLU A 98 -4.08 7.69 13.22
CA GLU A 98 -4.96 8.03 14.33
C GLU A 98 -5.71 6.80 14.86
N ALA A 99 -6.27 6.01 13.96
CA ALA A 99 -6.95 4.76 14.31
C ALA A 99 -5.99 3.76 14.97
N LEU A 100 -4.75 3.68 14.48
CA LEU A 100 -3.72 2.83 15.08
C LEU A 100 -3.35 3.30 16.49
N TYR A 101 -3.22 4.60 16.71
CA TYR A 101 -3.01 5.16 18.06
C TYR A 101 -4.17 4.83 19.01
N ASP A 102 -5.40 4.97 18.53
CA ASP A 102 -6.58 4.63 19.33
C ASP A 102 -6.60 3.15 19.70
N ILE A 103 -6.24 2.26 18.80
CA ILE A 103 -6.13 0.82 19.09
C ILE A 103 -5.05 0.56 20.14
N CYS A 104 -3.89 1.16 19.99
CA CYS A 104 -2.79 1.02 20.94
C CYS A 104 -3.20 1.51 22.35
N PHE A 105 -3.89 2.64 22.42
CA PHE A 105 -4.28 3.26 23.67
C PHE A 105 -5.45 2.52 24.35
N ARG A 106 -6.51 2.22 23.61
CA ARG A 106 -7.75 1.64 24.16
C ARG A 106 -7.72 0.14 24.33
N THR A 107 -7.23 -0.56 23.32
CA THR A 107 -7.27 -2.03 23.29
C THR A 107 -6.02 -2.65 23.89
N LEU A 108 -4.84 -2.19 23.50
CA LEU A 108 -3.56 -2.70 23.99
C LEU A 108 -3.09 -2.01 25.27
N LYS A 109 -3.75 -0.92 25.66
CA LYS A 109 -3.49 -0.15 26.89
C LYS A 109 -2.02 0.28 27.03
N LEU A 110 -1.40 0.64 25.93
CA LEU A 110 -0.05 1.20 25.92
C LEU A 110 -0.09 2.67 26.36
N THR A 111 0.78 3.04 27.29
CA THR A 111 0.79 4.39 27.86
C THR A 111 1.43 5.42 26.92
N ASN A 112 2.40 4.99 26.11
CA ASN A 112 3.10 5.88 25.19
C ASN A 112 3.46 5.13 23.91
N PRO A 113 2.49 4.89 22.98
CA PRO A 113 2.76 4.18 21.74
C PRO A 113 3.63 5.03 20.81
N GLY A 114 4.67 4.42 20.26
CA GLY A 114 5.52 5.02 19.24
C GLY A 114 5.29 4.41 17.86
N TYR A 115 6.05 4.88 16.87
CA TYR A 115 6.00 4.33 15.52
C TYR A 115 6.25 2.80 15.45
N PRO A 116 7.17 2.22 16.24
CA PRO A 116 7.36 0.76 16.25
C PRO A 116 6.08 -0.02 16.59
N ASP A 117 5.28 0.49 17.53
CA ASP A 117 4.01 -0.13 17.92
C ASP A 117 2.98 -0.05 16.80
N LEU A 118 2.89 1.11 16.13
CA LEU A 118 2.02 1.29 14.96
C LEU A 118 2.43 0.36 13.81
N ASN A 119 3.72 0.27 13.54
CA ASN A 119 4.26 -0.59 12.50
C ASN A 119 3.97 -2.06 12.76
N GLN A 120 3.94 -2.48 14.02
CA GLN A 120 3.59 -3.85 14.39
C GLN A 120 2.14 -4.17 14.04
N LEU A 121 1.21 -3.24 14.27
CA LEU A 121 -0.19 -3.39 13.87
C LEU A 121 -0.35 -3.45 12.34
N VAL A 122 0.34 -2.57 11.63
CA VAL A 122 0.34 -2.58 10.15
C VAL A 122 0.89 -3.88 9.63
N SER A 123 1.98 -4.39 10.22
CA SER A 123 2.56 -5.67 9.85
C SER A 123 1.58 -6.82 10.04
N ALA A 124 0.81 -6.81 11.12
CA ALA A 124 -0.22 -7.84 11.37
C ALA A 124 -1.27 -7.86 10.25
N VAL A 125 -1.70 -6.70 9.77
CA VAL A 125 -2.63 -6.61 8.63
C VAL A 125 -1.99 -7.18 7.35
N MET A 126 -0.77 -6.77 7.05
CA MET A 126 -0.04 -7.23 5.85
C MET A 126 0.17 -8.74 5.87
N PHE A 127 0.53 -9.31 7.01
CA PHE A 127 0.66 -10.75 7.18
C PHE A 127 -0.69 -11.47 7.06
N GLY A 128 -1.74 -10.91 7.65
CA GLY A 128 -3.07 -11.50 7.63
C GLY A 128 -3.65 -11.65 6.23
N VAL A 129 -3.55 -10.59 5.42
CA VAL A 129 -4.11 -10.61 4.06
C VAL A 129 -3.33 -11.50 3.10
N SER A 130 -2.07 -11.77 3.37
CA SER A 130 -1.21 -12.61 2.53
C SER A 130 -1.04 -14.05 3.06
N THR A 131 -1.68 -14.41 4.17
CA THR A 131 -1.51 -15.71 4.82
C THR A 131 -1.90 -16.87 3.89
N SER A 132 -3.01 -16.75 3.18
CA SER A 132 -3.50 -17.78 2.25
C SER A 132 -2.58 -18.01 1.04
N LEU A 133 -1.77 -17.01 0.68
CA LEU A 133 -0.77 -17.13 -0.38
C LEU A 133 0.50 -17.85 0.09
N ARG A 134 0.87 -17.63 1.35
CA ARG A 134 2.16 -18.08 1.90
C ARG A 134 2.11 -19.47 2.53
N PHE A 135 0.96 -19.87 3.06
CA PHE A 135 0.81 -21.12 3.79
C PHE A 135 -0.29 -21.98 3.17
N PRO A 136 -0.08 -23.32 3.08
CA PRO A 136 -1.10 -24.24 2.60
C PRO A 136 -2.24 -24.36 3.64
N GLY A 137 -3.48 -24.45 3.16
CA GLY A 137 -4.66 -24.58 4.00
C GLY A 137 -5.87 -24.99 3.18
N GLN A 138 -7.01 -25.14 3.84
CA GLN A 138 -8.28 -25.49 3.19
C GLN A 138 -8.80 -24.37 2.28
N LEU A 139 -8.48 -23.12 2.61
CA LEU A 139 -8.83 -21.95 1.82
C LEU A 139 -7.58 -21.46 1.09
N ASN A 140 -7.47 -21.84 -0.16
CA ASN A 140 -6.48 -21.27 -1.06
C ASN A 140 -7.10 -20.06 -1.76
N SER A 141 -6.56 -18.88 -1.48
CA SER A 141 -6.91 -17.70 -2.25
C SER A 141 -5.65 -17.04 -2.75
N ASP A 142 -5.75 -16.39 -3.89
CA ASP A 142 -4.72 -15.54 -4.44
C ASP A 142 -5.13 -14.07 -4.28
N LEU A 143 -4.28 -13.14 -4.69
CA LEU A 143 -4.59 -11.72 -4.61
C LEU A 143 -5.84 -11.37 -5.40
N ARG A 144 -6.06 -12.02 -6.54
CA ARG A 144 -7.24 -11.79 -7.39
C ARG A 144 -8.53 -12.22 -6.69
N LYS A 145 -8.55 -13.40 -6.09
CA LYS A 145 -9.72 -13.90 -5.36
C LYS A 145 -10.04 -13.01 -4.16
N LEU A 146 -9.02 -12.57 -3.44
CA LEU A 146 -9.19 -11.64 -2.33
C LEU A 146 -9.82 -10.33 -2.80
N CYS A 147 -9.30 -9.75 -3.89
CA CYS A 147 -9.85 -8.52 -4.46
C CYS A 147 -11.29 -8.67 -4.92
N VAL A 148 -11.63 -9.77 -5.61
CA VAL A 148 -12.99 -10.05 -6.09
C VAL A 148 -13.97 -10.19 -4.93
N ASN A 149 -13.55 -10.81 -3.84
CA ASN A 149 -14.42 -11.00 -2.67
C ASN A 149 -14.63 -9.72 -1.86
N MET A 150 -13.61 -8.85 -1.81
CA MET A 150 -13.66 -7.63 -1.00
C MET A 150 -14.20 -6.42 -1.76
N VAL A 151 -14.03 -6.38 -3.07
CA VAL A 151 -14.44 -5.27 -3.92
C VAL A 151 -15.55 -5.77 -4.86
N PRO A 152 -16.79 -5.32 -4.65
CA PRO A 152 -17.92 -5.75 -5.47
C PRO A 152 -17.87 -5.25 -6.91
#